data_39e0d6dc62164521c795a46a10d28f54
#
_entry.id   39e0d6dc62164521c795a46a10d28f54
#
_cell.length_a   1.000
_cell.length_b   1.000
_cell.length_c   1.000
_cell.angle_alpha   90.00
_cell.angle_beta   90.00
_cell.angle_gamma   90.00
#
_symmetry.space_group_name_H-M   'P 1'
#
loop_
_entity.id
_entity.type
_entity.pdbx_description
1 polymer ?
#
loop_
_entity_poly.entity_id
_entity_poly.type
_entity_poly.pdbx_seq_one_letter_code
_entity_poly.pdbx_strand_id
1 'polypeptide(L)'
;MQAQRRARIMEGVGKVADPVFRVAGLRPEAMPLSTLWVRRGTGETRRRLATGRYDAVLATGPPFAALIAARRAVGSTPLVVELRDLWAGNPAFDRGGRVLPKLESWVVDGARATIGVTPEAADDLRRRHPDARVEEIPNGFEPALVAMRGPSPADTTIIHSGTLTKDRPLEPLLQALRPPLRLVLHGYVAPEIRAEVERSGADVELVPPSPWEEAVRRIAEADVALVTQARGAGDETAVAAKVYEYLALGKPVLCLSHGGATESLLRRLGADQLVARLDDPASIEAALARISAGELPPPVPTEQLAPYERPRLAERLADLLDGLV
;
A
#
# COMPACT_ATOMS: atom_id res chain seq x y z
N MET A 1 28.46 -7.34 -12.96
CA MET A 1 28.41 -8.74 -13.42
C MET A 1 27.73 -9.72 -12.44
N GLN A 2 28.02 -9.72 -11.16
CA GLN A 2 27.36 -10.65 -10.20
C GLN A 2 25.86 -10.37 -10.01
N ALA A 3 25.41 -9.11 -9.97
CA ALA A 3 23.99 -8.75 -9.85
C ALA A 3 23.14 -9.17 -11.05
N GLN A 4 23.68 -9.00 -12.27
CA GLN A 4 23.01 -9.45 -13.50
C GLN A 4 22.95 -10.97 -13.63
N ARG A 5 23.94 -11.69 -13.09
CA ARG A 5 23.93 -13.16 -13.04
C ARG A 5 22.92 -13.70 -12.03
N ARG A 6 22.74 -12.99 -10.89
CA ARG A 6 21.69 -13.31 -9.91
C ARG A 6 20.28 -13.05 -10.45
N ALA A 7 20.08 -11.95 -11.17
CA ALA A 7 18.80 -11.64 -11.82
C ALA A 7 18.40 -12.71 -12.85
N ARG A 8 19.34 -13.15 -13.70
CA ARG A 8 19.10 -14.24 -14.70
C ARG A 8 18.80 -15.59 -14.06
N ILE A 9 19.43 -15.92 -12.92
CA ILE A 9 19.13 -17.15 -12.18
C ILE A 9 17.72 -17.08 -11.59
N MET A 10 17.30 -15.91 -11.10
CA MET A 10 15.95 -15.68 -10.56
C MET A 10 14.88 -15.73 -11.65
N GLU A 11 15.13 -15.20 -12.84
CA GLU A 11 14.24 -15.35 -14.01
C GLU A 11 14.08 -16.81 -14.45
N GLY A 12 15.17 -17.58 -14.42
CA GLY A 12 15.14 -19.02 -14.76
C GLY A 12 14.32 -19.85 -13.78
N VAL A 13 14.41 -19.55 -12.49
CA VAL A 13 13.66 -20.25 -11.43
C VAL A 13 12.16 -19.88 -11.47
N GLY A 14 11.82 -18.64 -11.80
CA GLY A 14 10.42 -18.20 -11.99
C GLY A 14 9.72 -18.94 -13.13
N LYS A 15 10.42 -19.14 -14.25
CA LYS A 15 9.87 -19.85 -15.43
C LYS A 15 9.61 -21.34 -15.19
N VAL A 16 10.36 -22.00 -14.34
CA VAL A 16 10.17 -23.44 -14.00
C VAL A 16 9.03 -23.62 -12.98
N ALA A 17 8.81 -22.65 -12.09
CA ALA A 17 7.75 -22.72 -11.08
C ALA A 17 6.37 -22.27 -11.59
N ASP A 18 6.30 -21.54 -12.69
CA ASP A 18 5.08 -20.95 -13.23
C ASP A 18 3.94 -21.96 -13.52
N PRO A 19 4.17 -23.16 -14.07
CA PRO A 19 3.11 -24.15 -14.29
C PRO A 19 2.47 -24.64 -12.98
N VAL A 20 3.26 -24.83 -11.93
CA VAL A 20 2.77 -25.31 -10.62
C VAL A 20 1.92 -24.24 -9.95
N PHE A 21 2.34 -22.97 -10.02
CA PHE A 21 1.58 -21.85 -9.46
C PHE A 21 0.29 -21.59 -10.23
N ARG A 22 0.29 -21.73 -11.54
CA ARG A 22 -0.93 -21.63 -12.37
C ARG A 22 -1.97 -22.70 -12.03
N VAL A 23 -1.55 -23.95 -11.84
CA VAL A 23 -2.43 -25.05 -11.44
C VAL A 23 -3.01 -24.82 -10.04
N ALA A 24 -2.23 -24.20 -9.13
CA ALA A 24 -2.66 -23.86 -7.78
C ALA A 24 -3.47 -22.56 -7.70
N GLY A 25 -3.68 -21.85 -8.81
CA GLY A 25 -4.37 -20.55 -8.83
C GLY A 25 -3.56 -19.40 -8.21
N LEU A 26 -2.25 -19.56 -8.08
CA LEU A 26 -1.35 -18.57 -7.48
C LEU A 26 -0.72 -17.69 -8.55
N ARG A 27 -0.51 -16.41 -8.24
CA ARG A 27 0.31 -15.53 -9.08
C ARG A 27 1.77 -15.66 -8.67
N PRO A 28 2.70 -15.80 -9.64
CA PRO A 28 4.14 -15.86 -9.35
C PRO A 28 4.65 -14.65 -8.56
N GLU A 29 4.06 -13.48 -8.79
CA GLU A 29 4.39 -12.22 -8.11
C GLU A 29 4.03 -12.26 -6.62
N ALA A 30 2.99 -12.99 -6.25
CA ALA A 30 2.55 -13.15 -4.85
C ALA A 30 3.44 -14.13 -4.07
N MET A 31 4.04 -15.08 -4.78
CA MET A 31 4.98 -16.04 -4.22
C MET A 31 6.24 -16.15 -5.10
N PRO A 32 7.00 -15.05 -5.29
CA PRO A 32 8.16 -15.04 -6.18
C PRO A 32 9.26 -15.98 -5.73
N LEU A 33 9.06 -16.66 -4.60
CA LEU A 33 10.10 -17.39 -3.90
C LEU A 33 9.78 -18.86 -3.93
N SER A 34 10.64 -19.54 -4.63
CA SER A 34 10.69 -20.99 -4.71
C SER A 34 10.51 -21.63 -3.32
N THR A 35 10.02 -22.85 -3.31
CA THR A 35 10.04 -23.71 -2.12
C THR A 35 11.40 -23.70 -1.40
N LEU A 36 12.48 -23.44 -2.15
CA LEU A 36 13.83 -23.29 -1.62
C LEU A 36 13.98 -22.08 -0.67
N TRP A 37 13.38 -20.92 -1.02
CA TRP A 37 13.41 -19.75 -0.13
C TRP A 37 12.64 -20.01 1.16
N VAL A 38 11.43 -20.59 1.06
CA VAL A 38 10.64 -20.97 2.24
C VAL A 38 11.41 -21.93 3.14
N ARG A 39 12.08 -22.95 2.54
CA ARG A 39 12.91 -23.90 3.29
C ARG A 39 14.07 -23.21 3.99
N ARG A 40 14.81 -22.34 3.30
CA ARG A 40 15.93 -21.59 3.87
C ARG A 40 15.46 -20.62 4.96
N GLY A 41 14.39 -19.87 4.71
CA GLY A 41 13.80 -18.97 5.70
C GLY A 41 13.34 -19.72 6.95
N THR A 42 12.66 -20.87 6.78
CA THR A 42 12.28 -21.74 7.91
C THR A 42 13.50 -22.20 8.69
N GLY A 43 14.55 -22.67 8.01
CA GLY A 43 15.78 -23.15 8.65
C GLY A 43 16.51 -22.07 9.43
N GLU A 44 16.63 -20.87 8.83
CA GLU A 44 17.27 -19.71 9.47
C GLU A 44 16.48 -19.23 10.68
N THR A 45 15.16 -19.12 10.58
CA THR A 45 14.30 -18.74 11.71
C THR A 45 14.42 -19.73 12.86
N ARG A 46 14.37 -21.06 12.58
CA ARG A 46 14.58 -22.09 13.62
C ARG A 46 15.94 -21.97 14.29
N ARG A 47 17.00 -21.75 13.51
CA ARG A 47 18.35 -21.58 14.02
C ARG A 47 18.45 -20.38 14.98
N ARG A 48 17.81 -19.27 14.64
CA ARG A 48 17.76 -18.07 15.49
C ARG A 48 16.95 -18.33 16.76
N LEU A 49 15.78 -18.90 16.65
CA LEU A 49 14.94 -19.24 17.80
C LEU A 49 15.62 -20.20 18.78
N ALA A 50 16.40 -21.16 18.27
CA ALA A 50 17.17 -22.07 19.10
C ALA A 50 18.24 -21.38 19.98
N THR A 51 18.55 -20.10 19.75
CA THR A 51 19.45 -19.33 20.62
C THR A 51 18.79 -18.89 21.95
N GLY A 52 17.45 -19.00 22.06
CA GLY A 52 16.68 -18.55 23.23
C GLY A 52 16.67 -17.03 23.45
N ARG A 53 16.96 -16.25 22.41
CA ARG A 53 17.04 -14.77 22.50
C ARG A 53 15.79 -14.05 22.00
N TYR A 54 14.79 -14.80 21.56
CA TYR A 54 13.59 -14.25 20.95
C TYR A 54 12.35 -14.83 21.60
N ASP A 55 11.49 -13.97 22.10
CA ASP A 55 10.27 -14.33 22.83
C ASP A 55 9.06 -14.41 21.89
N ALA A 56 9.11 -13.72 20.75
CA ALA A 56 8.08 -13.74 19.72
C ALA A 56 8.68 -13.63 18.31
N VAL A 57 7.87 -13.95 17.30
CA VAL A 57 8.17 -13.75 15.87
C VAL A 57 7.11 -12.89 15.26
N LEU A 58 7.51 -11.76 14.65
CA LEU A 58 6.67 -10.97 13.77
C LEU A 58 6.99 -11.31 12.31
N ALA A 59 5.99 -11.70 11.55
CA ALA A 59 6.11 -11.96 10.12
C ALA A 59 5.16 -11.07 9.33
N THR A 60 5.67 -10.38 8.31
CA THR A 60 4.90 -9.46 7.48
C THR A 60 4.82 -9.94 6.02
N GLY A 61 3.68 -9.75 5.39
CA GLY A 61 3.43 -10.07 3.99
C GLY A 61 2.65 -8.98 3.25
N PRO A 62 2.83 -8.82 1.92
CA PRO A 62 3.71 -9.57 1.03
C PRO A 62 5.21 -9.29 1.25
N PRO A 63 6.13 -10.23 0.89
CA PRO A 63 5.85 -11.52 0.24
C PRO A 63 5.32 -12.58 1.22
N PHE A 64 4.21 -13.20 0.90
CA PHE A 64 3.53 -14.17 1.79
C PHE A 64 4.33 -15.45 2.08
N ALA A 65 5.37 -15.72 1.30
CA ALA A 65 6.34 -16.78 1.59
C ALA A 65 7.01 -16.59 2.95
N ALA A 66 7.17 -15.36 3.44
CA ALA A 66 7.71 -15.04 4.76
C ALA A 66 6.79 -15.57 5.88
N LEU A 67 5.47 -15.42 5.70
CA LEU A 67 4.46 -15.91 6.65
C LEU A 67 4.49 -17.43 6.74
N ILE A 68 4.60 -18.11 5.59
CA ILE A 68 4.71 -19.59 5.53
C ILE A 68 5.99 -20.06 6.24
N ALA A 69 7.12 -19.38 5.98
CA ALA A 69 8.41 -19.75 6.59
C ALA A 69 8.38 -19.57 8.11
N ALA A 70 7.85 -18.44 8.59
CA ALA A 70 7.67 -18.16 10.00
C ALA A 70 6.76 -19.20 10.66
N ARG A 71 5.56 -19.43 10.11
CA ARG A 71 4.59 -20.41 10.64
C ARG A 71 5.17 -21.82 10.76
N ARG A 72 6.03 -22.22 9.81
CA ARG A 72 6.73 -23.52 9.85
C ARG A 72 7.85 -23.57 10.88
N ALA A 73 8.37 -22.43 11.28
CA ALA A 73 9.58 -22.35 12.10
C ALA A 73 9.29 -22.21 13.61
N VAL A 74 8.23 -21.52 13.98
CA VAL A 74 8.06 -20.96 15.34
C VAL A 74 7.86 -21.99 16.46
N GLY A 75 7.38 -23.22 16.17
CA GLY A 75 7.12 -24.19 17.23
C GLY A 75 6.12 -23.65 18.25
N SER A 76 6.56 -23.52 19.52
CA SER A 76 5.78 -22.94 20.62
C SER A 76 5.97 -21.43 20.78
N THR A 77 6.96 -20.82 20.10
CA THR A 77 7.17 -19.36 20.15
C THR A 77 5.98 -18.61 19.57
N PRO A 78 5.45 -17.57 20.24
CA PRO A 78 4.36 -16.76 19.73
C PRO A 78 4.65 -16.21 18.33
N LEU A 79 3.69 -16.33 17.42
CA LEU A 79 3.75 -15.77 16.07
C LEU A 79 2.72 -14.64 15.95
N VAL A 80 3.15 -13.47 15.53
CA VAL A 80 2.30 -12.39 15.03
C VAL A 80 2.45 -12.31 13.53
N VAL A 81 1.34 -12.23 12.82
CA VAL A 81 1.29 -12.13 11.36
C VAL A 81 0.73 -10.77 10.98
N GLU A 82 1.44 -10.03 10.14
CA GLU A 82 0.96 -8.77 9.56
C GLU A 82 0.65 -8.97 8.08
N LEU A 83 -0.59 -8.67 7.70
CA LEU A 83 -1.06 -8.67 6.32
C LEU A 83 -1.19 -7.22 5.85
N ARG A 84 -0.13 -6.70 5.20
CA ARG A 84 -0.13 -5.34 4.62
C ARG A 84 -1.06 -5.24 3.41
N ASP A 85 -1.27 -6.34 2.73
CA ASP A 85 -2.31 -6.57 1.74
C ASP A 85 -3.00 -7.89 2.08
N LEU A 86 -4.31 -7.98 1.89
CA LEU A 86 -5.01 -9.25 2.06
C LEU A 86 -4.49 -10.27 1.05
N TRP A 87 -4.46 -11.53 1.47
CA TRP A 87 -3.88 -12.62 0.69
C TRP A 87 -4.95 -13.36 -0.12
N ALA A 88 -5.80 -14.11 0.56
CA ALA A 88 -6.92 -14.80 -0.08
C ALA A 88 -8.03 -13.80 -0.44
N GLY A 89 -8.62 -13.98 -1.61
CA GLY A 89 -9.67 -13.10 -2.14
C GLY A 89 -9.16 -11.77 -2.72
N ASN A 90 -7.86 -11.47 -2.60
CA ASN A 90 -7.29 -10.29 -3.25
C ASN A 90 -6.93 -10.61 -4.71
N PRO A 91 -7.58 -9.99 -5.71
CA PRO A 91 -7.35 -10.29 -7.13
C PRO A 91 -5.91 -10.03 -7.59
N ALA A 92 -5.15 -9.22 -6.87
CA ALA A 92 -3.73 -9.03 -7.16
C ALA A 92 -2.91 -10.30 -6.92
N PHE A 93 -3.34 -11.16 -5.99
CA PHE A 93 -2.61 -12.34 -5.54
C PHE A 93 -3.37 -13.64 -5.73
N ASP A 94 -4.72 -13.60 -5.69
CA ASP A 94 -5.61 -14.76 -5.77
C ASP A 94 -6.37 -14.78 -7.10
N ARG A 95 -6.36 -15.94 -7.76
CA ARG A 95 -7.11 -16.19 -8.99
C ARG A 95 -8.35 -17.06 -8.75
N GLY A 96 -8.82 -17.16 -7.50
CA GLY A 96 -10.00 -17.95 -7.14
C GLY A 96 -9.72 -19.43 -6.93
N GLY A 97 -8.46 -19.80 -6.61
CA GLY A 97 -8.10 -21.19 -6.28
C GLY A 97 -8.45 -21.55 -4.83
N ARG A 98 -8.55 -22.88 -4.56
CA ARG A 98 -8.81 -23.39 -3.20
C ARG A 98 -7.57 -23.49 -2.31
N VAL A 99 -6.38 -23.30 -2.86
CA VAL A 99 -5.10 -23.50 -2.15
C VAL A 99 -4.77 -22.28 -1.29
N LEU A 100 -4.97 -21.10 -1.83
CA LEU A 100 -4.59 -19.85 -1.16
C LEU A 100 -5.41 -19.63 0.11
N PRO A 101 -6.74 -19.74 0.12
CA PRO A 101 -7.54 -19.61 1.35
C PRO A 101 -7.11 -20.60 2.43
N LYS A 102 -6.83 -21.88 2.06
CA LYS A 102 -6.37 -22.88 3.02
C LYS A 102 -5.00 -22.55 3.60
N LEU A 103 -4.11 -21.99 2.79
CA LEU A 103 -2.77 -21.60 3.22
C LEU A 103 -2.82 -20.38 4.13
N GLU A 104 -3.66 -19.40 3.82
CA GLU A 104 -3.93 -18.26 4.68
C GLU A 104 -4.51 -18.72 6.03
N SER A 105 -5.56 -19.55 6.02
CA SER A 105 -6.14 -20.09 7.26
C SER A 105 -5.09 -20.82 8.10
N TRP A 106 -4.28 -21.68 7.49
CA TRP A 106 -3.23 -22.38 8.22
C TRP A 106 -2.19 -21.43 8.87
N VAL A 107 -1.89 -20.28 8.23
CA VAL A 107 -1.00 -19.27 8.79
C VAL A 107 -1.70 -18.49 9.90
N VAL A 108 -2.91 -17.98 9.65
CA VAL A 108 -3.67 -17.13 10.57
C VAL A 108 -4.09 -17.91 11.82
N ASP A 109 -4.64 -19.13 11.65
CA ASP A 109 -5.08 -19.97 12.78
C ASP A 109 -3.92 -20.43 13.68
N GLY A 110 -2.70 -20.41 13.13
CA GLY A 110 -1.51 -20.74 13.89
C GLY A 110 -0.78 -19.53 14.48
N ALA A 111 -1.28 -18.33 14.25
CA ALA A 111 -0.76 -17.10 14.84
C ALA A 111 -1.42 -16.80 16.21
N ARG A 112 -0.70 -16.12 17.10
CA ARG A 112 -1.26 -15.60 18.36
C ARG A 112 -2.05 -14.32 18.14
N ALA A 113 -1.66 -13.56 17.12
CA ALA A 113 -2.42 -12.41 16.63
C ALA A 113 -2.14 -12.20 15.14
N THR A 114 -3.11 -11.65 14.44
CA THR A 114 -3.01 -11.24 13.05
C THR A 114 -3.32 -9.74 12.96
N ILE A 115 -2.50 -9.00 12.22
CA ILE A 115 -2.63 -7.56 12.03
C ILE A 115 -3.13 -7.30 10.62
N GLY A 116 -4.25 -6.57 10.50
CA GLY A 116 -4.71 -5.92 9.29
C GLY A 116 -4.33 -4.44 9.32
N VAL A 117 -3.96 -3.87 8.17
CA VAL A 117 -3.48 -2.47 8.10
C VAL A 117 -4.59 -1.45 7.82
N THR A 118 -5.83 -1.87 7.86
CA THR A 118 -7.02 -1.02 7.74
C THR A 118 -8.17 -1.65 8.50
N PRO A 119 -9.19 -0.89 8.94
CA PRO A 119 -10.42 -1.45 9.51
C PRO A 119 -11.07 -2.46 8.56
N GLU A 120 -11.12 -2.14 7.26
CA GLU A 120 -11.73 -2.97 6.22
C GLU A 120 -11.00 -4.32 6.09
N ALA A 121 -9.66 -4.31 6.15
CA ALA A 121 -8.85 -5.53 6.12
C ALA A 121 -9.01 -6.35 7.41
N ALA A 122 -9.01 -5.69 8.57
CA ALA A 122 -9.20 -6.35 9.85
C ALA A 122 -10.59 -7.00 9.95
N ASP A 123 -11.63 -6.32 9.49
CA ASP A 123 -13.01 -6.85 9.49
C ASP A 123 -13.17 -8.00 8.51
N ASP A 124 -12.51 -7.95 7.35
CA ASP A 124 -12.49 -9.07 6.41
C ASP A 124 -11.80 -10.29 7.03
N LEU A 125 -10.66 -10.10 7.68
CA LEU A 125 -9.96 -11.17 8.39
C LEU A 125 -10.80 -11.76 9.52
N ARG A 126 -11.48 -10.95 10.34
CA ARG A 126 -12.40 -11.41 11.40
C ARG A 126 -13.55 -12.26 10.84
N ARG A 127 -14.13 -11.85 9.72
CA ARG A 127 -15.21 -12.63 9.06
C ARG A 127 -14.72 -13.98 8.56
N ARG A 128 -13.51 -14.04 8.00
CA ARG A 128 -12.95 -15.28 7.42
C ARG A 128 -12.31 -16.20 8.44
N HIS A 129 -11.85 -15.64 9.56
CA HIS A 129 -11.15 -16.34 10.64
C HIS A 129 -11.74 -15.95 11.98
N PRO A 130 -12.97 -16.41 12.32
CA PRO A 130 -13.72 -15.95 13.49
C PRO A 130 -13.05 -16.27 14.83
N ASP A 131 -12.19 -17.29 14.88
CA ASP A 131 -11.48 -17.70 16.09
C ASP A 131 -10.10 -17.00 16.22
N ALA A 132 -9.67 -16.26 15.22
CA ALA A 132 -8.37 -15.56 15.24
C ALA A 132 -8.46 -14.23 16.00
N ARG A 133 -7.44 -13.93 16.79
CA ARG A 133 -7.24 -12.60 17.33
C ARG A 133 -6.77 -11.68 16.21
N VAL A 134 -7.61 -10.75 15.77
CA VAL A 134 -7.29 -9.79 14.71
C VAL A 134 -7.25 -8.38 15.27
N GLU A 135 -6.10 -7.74 15.12
CA GLU A 135 -5.85 -6.34 15.48
C GLU A 135 -5.74 -5.48 14.24
N GLU A 136 -6.05 -4.19 14.38
CA GLU A 136 -5.79 -3.19 13.36
C GLU A 136 -4.59 -2.34 13.76
N ILE A 137 -3.52 -2.35 12.96
CA ILE A 137 -2.40 -1.41 13.09
C ILE A 137 -2.16 -0.82 11.70
N PRO A 138 -2.60 0.42 11.44
CA PRO A 138 -2.54 1.01 10.12
C PRO A 138 -1.11 1.41 9.71
N ASN A 139 -0.93 1.74 8.43
CA ASN A 139 0.21 2.50 7.98
C ASN A 139 0.18 3.91 8.60
N GLY A 140 1.32 4.59 8.58
CA GLY A 140 1.44 5.91 9.17
C GLY A 140 2.56 6.76 8.56
N PHE A 141 2.84 7.86 9.22
CA PHE A 141 3.80 8.86 8.78
C PHE A 141 4.81 9.23 9.87
N GLU A 142 5.94 9.82 9.47
CA GLU A 142 6.92 10.40 10.39
C GLU A 142 6.43 11.74 10.94
N PRO A 143 6.36 11.96 12.26
CA PRO A 143 5.86 13.20 12.87
C PRO A 143 6.53 14.47 12.33
N ALA A 144 7.79 14.37 11.93
CA ALA A 144 8.55 15.49 11.35
C ALA A 144 7.88 16.09 10.09
N LEU A 145 7.04 15.34 9.37
CA LEU A 145 6.33 15.84 8.19
C LEU A 145 5.34 16.95 8.53
N VAL A 146 4.74 16.93 9.73
CA VAL A 146 3.80 17.97 10.16
C VAL A 146 4.49 19.32 10.28
N ALA A 147 5.76 19.35 10.67
CA ALA A 147 6.54 20.59 10.74
C ALA A 147 6.90 21.16 9.35
N MET A 148 6.74 20.38 8.29
CA MET A 148 6.99 20.80 6.91
C MET A 148 5.73 21.37 6.22
N ARG A 149 4.59 21.47 6.92
CA ARG A 149 3.40 22.16 6.43
C ARG A 149 3.75 23.61 6.10
N GLY A 150 3.38 24.03 4.92
CA GLY A 150 3.60 25.41 4.45
C GLY A 150 2.46 25.86 3.53
N PRO A 151 2.39 27.16 3.23
CA PRO A 151 1.47 27.64 2.22
C PRO A 151 1.82 27.00 0.88
N SER A 152 0.81 26.56 0.16
CA SER A 152 0.98 26.12 -1.23
C SER A 152 1.26 27.36 -2.11
N PRO A 153 2.20 27.26 -3.06
CA PRO A 153 2.28 28.25 -4.14
C PRO A 153 0.94 28.23 -4.88
N ALA A 154 0.42 29.36 -5.29
CA ALA A 154 -0.89 29.42 -5.96
C ALA A 154 -0.90 28.93 -7.42
N ASP A 155 0.03 28.04 -7.79
CA ASP A 155 0.28 27.61 -9.17
C ASP A 155 -0.59 26.44 -9.63
N THR A 156 -1.49 25.96 -8.81
CA THR A 156 -2.45 24.89 -9.08
C THR A 156 -1.80 23.57 -9.54
N THR A 157 -0.73 23.21 -8.85
CA THR A 157 0.04 21.99 -9.13
C THR A 157 -0.55 20.80 -8.38
N ILE A 158 -0.91 19.77 -9.13
CA ILE A 158 -1.31 18.45 -8.61
C ILE A 158 -0.12 17.52 -8.70
N ILE A 159 0.26 16.83 -7.62
CA ILE A 159 1.39 15.90 -7.61
C ILE A 159 0.98 14.48 -7.26
N HIS A 160 1.45 13.51 -8.04
CA HIS A 160 1.53 12.11 -7.63
C HIS A 160 3.00 11.76 -7.35
N SER A 161 3.30 11.24 -6.17
CA SER A 161 4.66 10.77 -5.86
C SER A 161 4.66 9.26 -5.59
N GLY A 162 5.49 8.53 -6.33
CA GLY A 162 5.66 7.07 -6.21
C GLY A 162 5.53 6.31 -7.52
N THR A 163 5.21 5.03 -7.42
CA THR A 163 5.06 4.15 -8.59
C THR A 163 3.66 4.24 -9.17
N LEU A 164 3.57 4.48 -10.47
CA LEU A 164 2.37 4.36 -11.28
C LEU A 164 2.50 3.19 -12.24
N THR A 165 1.65 2.20 -12.06
CA THR A 165 1.54 0.99 -12.88
C THR A 165 0.32 1.08 -13.81
N LYS A 166 0.27 0.25 -14.84
CA LYS A 166 -0.79 0.24 -15.86
C LYS A 166 -2.21 -0.01 -15.33
N ASP A 167 -2.31 -0.61 -14.16
CA ASP A 167 -3.57 -0.89 -13.46
C ASP A 167 -4.13 0.33 -12.71
N ARG A 168 -3.38 1.44 -12.68
CA ARG A 168 -3.78 2.74 -12.12
C ARG A 168 -3.99 3.75 -13.24
N PRO A 169 -5.14 3.73 -13.93
CA PRO A 169 -5.37 4.55 -15.12
C PRO A 169 -5.40 6.04 -14.77
N LEU A 170 -4.79 6.85 -15.61
CA LEU A 170 -4.84 8.31 -15.53
C LEU A 170 -5.67 8.93 -16.66
N GLU A 171 -6.05 8.17 -17.67
CA GLU A 171 -6.73 8.67 -18.86
C GLU A 171 -7.92 9.57 -18.53
N PRO A 172 -8.86 9.23 -17.61
CA PRO A 172 -9.98 10.12 -17.30
C PRO A 172 -9.55 11.46 -16.70
N LEU A 173 -8.52 11.45 -15.85
CA LEU A 173 -7.94 12.69 -15.29
C LEU A 173 -7.28 13.53 -16.38
N LEU A 174 -6.46 12.90 -17.23
CA LEU A 174 -5.75 13.59 -18.32
C LEU A 174 -6.71 14.22 -19.32
N GLN A 175 -7.84 13.55 -19.60
CA GLN A 175 -8.90 14.08 -20.48
C GLN A 175 -9.60 15.30 -19.88
N ALA A 176 -9.68 15.40 -18.56
CA ALA A 176 -10.34 16.51 -17.84
C ALA A 176 -9.37 17.64 -17.44
N LEU A 177 -8.07 17.38 -17.44
CA LEU A 177 -7.05 18.36 -17.01
C LEU A 177 -6.99 19.54 -17.99
N ARG A 178 -7.13 20.78 -17.49
CA ARG A 178 -7.09 22.03 -18.29
C ARG A 178 -6.26 23.08 -17.55
N PRO A 179 -5.63 24.03 -18.28
CA PRO A 179 -5.02 25.19 -17.66
C PRO A 179 -6.00 25.93 -16.73
N PRO A 180 -5.52 26.44 -15.58
CA PRO A 180 -4.13 26.55 -15.14
C PRO A 180 -3.60 25.31 -14.42
N LEU A 181 -4.33 24.18 -14.39
CA LEU A 181 -3.93 22.98 -13.67
C LEU A 181 -2.75 22.29 -14.34
N ARG A 182 -1.74 21.94 -13.53
CA ARG A 182 -0.58 21.17 -13.93
C ARG A 182 -0.48 19.89 -13.11
N LEU A 183 -0.11 18.78 -13.76
CA LEU A 183 0.12 17.51 -13.10
C LEU A 183 1.62 17.17 -13.06
N VAL A 184 2.14 16.85 -11.89
CA VAL A 184 3.52 16.36 -11.71
C VAL A 184 3.45 14.88 -11.34
N LEU A 185 4.05 14.02 -12.17
CA LEU A 185 4.21 12.60 -11.91
C LEU A 185 5.65 12.33 -11.49
N HIS A 186 5.89 12.29 -10.19
CA HIS A 186 7.20 12.07 -9.60
C HIS A 186 7.37 10.60 -9.20
N GLY A 187 8.37 9.94 -9.76
CA GLY A 187 8.69 8.55 -9.47
C GLY A 187 8.72 7.65 -10.72
N TYR A 188 8.48 6.36 -10.51
CA TYR A 188 8.39 5.42 -11.63
C TYR A 188 7.01 5.49 -12.27
N VAL A 189 6.98 5.80 -13.56
CA VAL A 189 5.76 5.79 -14.39
C VAL A 189 5.92 4.72 -15.46
N ALA A 190 4.98 3.77 -15.48
CA ALA A 190 4.99 2.66 -16.45
C ALA A 190 4.93 3.18 -17.89
N PRO A 191 5.52 2.47 -18.87
CA PRO A 191 5.55 2.90 -20.26
C PRO A 191 4.16 3.18 -20.85
N GLU A 192 3.16 2.39 -20.46
CA GLU A 192 1.77 2.55 -20.91
C GLU A 192 1.18 3.89 -20.46
N ILE A 193 1.43 4.27 -19.19
CA ILE A 193 0.98 5.56 -18.63
C ILE A 193 1.74 6.73 -19.28
N ARG A 194 3.03 6.57 -19.56
CA ARG A 194 3.79 7.59 -20.34
C ARG A 194 3.17 7.83 -21.70
N ALA A 195 2.80 6.76 -22.41
CA ALA A 195 2.12 6.88 -23.69
C ALA A 195 0.72 7.51 -23.60
N GLU A 196 0.00 7.32 -22.47
CA GLU A 196 -1.26 8.05 -22.19
C GLU A 196 -0.99 9.54 -22.02
N VAL A 197 0.02 9.92 -21.23
CA VAL A 197 0.42 11.32 -21.03
C VAL A 197 0.79 11.99 -22.36
N GLU A 198 1.66 11.36 -23.17
CA GLU A 198 2.09 11.90 -24.45
C GLU A 198 0.91 12.14 -25.43
N ARG A 199 -0.08 11.24 -25.41
CA ARG A 199 -1.28 11.36 -26.28
C ARG A 199 -2.29 12.39 -25.79
N SER A 200 -2.33 12.67 -24.49
CA SER A 200 -3.36 13.53 -23.90
C SER A 200 -3.21 15.01 -24.26
N GLY A 201 -1.97 15.47 -24.50
CA GLY A 201 -1.67 16.90 -24.68
C GLY A 201 -1.87 17.74 -23.40
N ALA A 202 -2.12 17.11 -22.26
CA ALA A 202 -2.28 17.78 -20.98
C ALA A 202 -0.92 18.30 -20.44
N ASP A 203 -0.95 19.33 -19.60
CA ASP A 203 0.27 19.85 -18.94
C ASP A 203 0.72 18.87 -17.83
N VAL A 204 1.64 17.99 -18.20
CA VAL A 204 2.16 16.95 -17.31
C VAL A 204 3.68 16.95 -17.30
N GLU A 205 4.26 17.13 -16.12
CA GLU A 205 5.70 16.97 -15.90
C GLU A 205 6.01 15.56 -15.38
N LEU A 206 6.94 14.87 -16.05
CA LEU A 206 7.47 13.57 -15.61
C LEU A 206 8.80 13.78 -14.88
N VAL A 207 8.81 13.52 -13.59
CA VAL A 207 10.01 13.65 -12.74
C VAL A 207 10.49 12.25 -12.33
N PRO A 208 11.77 11.90 -12.59
CA PRO A 208 12.30 10.60 -12.22
C PRO A 208 12.30 10.38 -10.70
N PRO A 209 12.45 9.12 -10.23
CA PRO A 209 12.57 8.82 -8.79
C PRO A 209 13.75 9.58 -8.18
N SER A 210 13.55 10.12 -6.98
CA SER A 210 14.57 10.83 -6.19
C SER A 210 14.61 10.27 -4.75
N PRO A 211 15.61 10.63 -3.93
CA PRO A 211 15.62 10.34 -2.50
C PRO A 211 14.33 10.83 -1.80
N TRP A 212 14.00 10.18 -0.68
CA TRP A 212 12.75 10.44 0.05
C TRP A 212 12.60 11.91 0.46
N GLU A 213 13.66 12.55 0.92
CA GLU A 213 13.65 13.95 1.36
C GLU A 213 13.28 14.90 0.21
N GLU A 214 13.79 14.62 -0.99
CA GLU A 214 13.47 15.40 -2.19
C GLU A 214 12.01 15.15 -2.62
N ALA A 215 11.54 13.90 -2.53
CA ALA A 215 10.14 13.56 -2.80
C ALA A 215 9.18 14.30 -1.87
N VAL A 216 9.49 14.32 -0.58
CA VAL A 216 8.72 15.03 0.45
C VAL A 216 8.71 16.55 0.17
N ARG A 217 9.85 17.13 -0.16
CA ARG A 217 9.93 18.57 -0.50
C ARG A 217 9.04 18.90 -1.70
N ARG A 218 9.06 18.12 -2.77
CA ARG A 218 8.20 18.31 -3.94
C ARG A 218 6.73 18.19 -3.62
N ILE A 219 6.36 17.24 -2.76
CA ILE A 219 4.97 17.12 -2.28
C ILE A 219 4.58 18.35 -1.47
N ALA A 220 5.47 18.84 -0.59
CA ALA A 220 5.21 20.02 0.22
C ALA A 220 5.05 21.31 -0.62
N GLU A 221 5.73 21.40 -1.76
CA GLU A 221 5.64 22.52 -2.71
C GLU A 221 4.40 22.47 -3.61
N ALA A 222 3.76 21.32 -3.79
CA ALA A 222 2.53 21.20 -4.59
C ALA A 222 1.29 21.68 -3.82
N ASP A 223 0.20 21.98 -4.53
CA ASP A 223 -1.07 22.40 -3.93
C ASP A 223 -1.93 21.23 -3.52
N VAL A 224 -2.00 20.20 -4.35
CA VAL A 224 -2.87 19.03 -4.17
C VAL A 224 -2.07 17.76 -4.41
N ALA A 225 -2.24 16.75 -3.57
CA ALA A 225 -1.66 15.43 -3.77
C ALA A 225 -2.65 14.49 -4.45
N LEU A 226 -2.19 13.73 -5.45
CA LEU A 226 -2.99 12.78 -6.20
C LEU A 226 -2.78 11.35 -5.71
N VAL A 227 -3.89 10.67 -5.45
CA VAL A 227 -3.95 9.22 -5.29
C VAL A 227 -4.92 8.65 -6.32
N THR A 228 -4.49 7.66 -7.08
CA THR A 228 -5.37 6.90 -7.98
C THR A 228 -5.38 5.45 -7.56
N GLN A 229 -6.57 4.86 -7.49
CA GLN A 229 -6.76 3.47 -7.17
C GLN A 229 -6.57 2.57 -8.40
N ALA A 230 -6.15 1.31 -8.16
CA ALA A 230 -6.12 0.30 -9.20
C ALA A 230 -7.55 -0.18 -9.53
N ARG A 231 -7.73 -0.65 -10.75
CA ARG A 231 -8.96 -1.37 -11.12
C ARG A 231 -8.92 -2.77 -10.48
N GLY A 232 -9.82 -3.01 -9.54
CA GLY A 232 -9.98 -4.32 -8.89
C GLY A 232 -10.02 -4.24 -7.36
N ALA A 233 -10.43 -5.34 -6.72
CA ALA A 233 -10.77 -5.41 -5.30
C ALA A 233 -9.58 -5.23 -4.32
N GLY A 234 -8.33 -5.15 -4.79
CA GLY A 234 -7.18 -4.96 -3.91
C GLY A 234 -7.22 -3.65 -3.12
N ASP A 235 -7.74 -2.59 -3.72
CA ASP A 235 -7.82 -1.26 -3.11
C ASP A 235 -9.07 -1.11 -2.20
N GLU A 236 -9.98 -2.08 -2.16
CA GLU A 236 -11.14 -2.06 -1.25
C GLU A 236 -10.73 -2.12 0.22
N THR A 237 -9.63 -2.83 0.50
CA THR A 237 -9.14 -3.08 1.85
C THR A 237 -7.76 -2.47 2.11
N ALA A 238 -7.16 -1.80 1.14
CA ALA A 238 -5.82 -1.21 1.28
C ALA A 238 -5.86 0.31 1.18
N VAL A 239 -5.11 0.97 2.05
CA VAL A 239 -4.80 2.40 1.96
C VAL A 239 -3.38 2.58 1.46
N ALA A 240 -3.20 3.34 0.38
CA ALA A 240 -1.88 3.68 -0.08
C ALA A 240 -1.12 4.45 1.02
N ALA A 241 0.04 3.94 1.46
CA ALA A 241 0.79 4.51 2.59
C ALA A 241 1.10 6.01 2.42
N LYS A 242 1.28 6.48 1.19
CA LYS A 242 1.51 7.89 0.85
C LYS A 242 0.37 8.84 1.27
N VAL A 243 -0.86 8.33 1.43
CA VAL A 243 -2.00 9.16 1.87
C VAL A 243 -1.73 9.75 3.25
N TYR A 244 -1.18 8.96 4.17
CA TYR A 244 -0.81 9.44 5.51
C TYR A 244 0.26 10.53 5.47
N GLU A 245 1.25 10.39 4.58
CA GLU A 245 2.29 11.40 4.38
C GLU A 245 1.73 12.69 3.75
N TYR A 246 0.84 12.58 2.76
CA TYR A 246 0.15 13.71 2.14
C TYR A 246 -0.65 14.51 3.16
N LEU A 247 -1.45 13.83 3.98
CA LEU A 247 -2.24 14.46 5.04
C LEU A 247 -1.35 15.07 6.13
N ALA A 248 -0.23 14.41 6.49
CA ALA A 248 0.74 14.95 7.42
C ALA A 248 1.39 16.23 6.91
N LEU A 249 1.69 16.32 5.61
CA LEU A 249 2.18 17.54 4.95
C LEU A 249 1.10 18.61 4.76
N GLY A 250 -0.12 18.35 5.23
CA GLY A 250 -1.23 19.29 5.12
C GLY A 250 -1.81 19.41 3.70
N LYS A 251 -1.56 18.44 2.83
CA LYS A 251 -2.04 18.52 1.44
C LYS A 251 -3.47 18.00 1.32
N PRO A 252 -4.35 18.75 0.64
CA PRO A 252 -5.60 18.20 0.12
C PRO A 252 -5.31 17.00 -0.80
N VAL A 253 -6.15 15.97 -0.73
CA VAL A 253 -5.94 14.74 -1.51
C VAL A 253 -7.01 14.61 -2.59
N LEU A 254 -6.62 14.78 -3.85
CA LEU A 254 -7.42 14.34 -4.98
C LEU A 254 -7.35 12.82 -5.06
N CYS A 255 -8.44 12.15 -4.71
CA CYS A 255 -8.51 10.69 -4.69
C CYS A 255 -9.40 10.20 -5.82
N LEU A 256 -8.80 9.59 -6.84
CA LEU A 256 -9.53 8.93 -7.92
C LEU A 256 -9.87 7.51 -7.46
N SER A 257 -11.15 7.27 -7.13
CA SER A 257 -11.60 6.11 -6.36
C SER A 257 -12.70 5.32 -7.04
N HIS A 258 -12.74 4.02 -6.76
CA HIS A 258 -13.90 3.14 -6.97
C HIS A 258 -14.65 2.83 -5.66
N GLY A 259 -14.30 3.50 -4.54
CA GLY A 259 -14.69 3.18 -3.17
C GLY A 259 -13.54 2.51 -2.40
N GLY A 260 -13.82 2.03 -1.18
CA GLY A 260 -12.89 1.25 -0.37
C GLY A 260 -12.14 2.05 0.70
N ALA A 261 -11.06 1.42 1.21
CA ALA A 261 -10.40 1.85 2.44
C ALA A 261 -9.79 3.27 2.37
N THR A 262 -9.22 3.66 1.21
CA THR A 262 -8.65 5.01 1.06
C THR A 262 -9.73 6.08 1.15
N GLU A 263 -10.85 5.90 0.46
CA GLU A 263 -11.98 6.83 0.53
C GLU A 263 -12.58 6.86 1.94
N SER A 264 -12.74 5.69 2.57
CA SER A 264 -13.23 5.58 3.94
C SER A 264 -12.32 6.31 4.94
N LEU A 265 -11.00 6.21 4.79
CA LEU A 265 -10.04 6.95 5.61
C LEU A 265 -10.20 8.46 5.43
N LEU A 266 -10.24 8.94 4.18
CA LEU A 266 -10.41 10.36 3.89
C LEU A 266 -11.71 10.90 4.49
N ARG A 267 -12.81 10.15 4.37
CA ARG A 267 -14.11 10.51 4.96
C ARG A 267 -14.06 10.58 6.50
N ARG A 268 -13.43 9.59 7.15
CA ARG A 268 -13.26 9.59 8.62
C ARG A 268 -12.47 10.80 9.11
N LEU A 269 -11.54 11.30 8.31
CA LEU A 269 -10.72 12.46 8.63
C LEU A 269 -11.30 13.79 8.11
N GLY A 270 -12.49 13.78 7.50
CA GLY A 270 -13.11 14.96 6.91
C GLY A 270 -12.30 15.56 5.75
N ALA A 271 -11.58 14.71 4.99
CA ALA A 271 -10.68 15.11 3.90
C ALA A 271 -11.14 14.56 2.52
N ASP A 272 -12.43 14.23 2.39
CA ASP A 272 -13.02 13.58 1.22
C ASP A 272 -13.61 14.55 0.17
N GLN A 273 -13.40 15.87 0.32
CA GLN A 273 -14.00 16.89 -0.55
C GLN A 273 -13.49 16.86 -2.01
N LEU A 274 -12.35 16.23 -2.25
CA LEU A 274 -11.75 16.04 -3.56
C LEU A 274 -11.70 14.54 -3.96
N VAL A 275 -12.58 13.72 -3.39
CA VAL A 275 -12.78 12.34 -3.86
C VAL A 275 -13.61 12.38 -5.13
N ALA A 276 -13.09 11.78 -6.20
CA ALA A 276 -13.76 11.67 -7.48
C ALA A 276 -13.84 10.21 -7.94
N ARG A 277 -14.94 9.85 -8.58
CA ARG A 277 -15.16 8.50 -9.10
C ARG A 277 -14.40 8.30 -10.40
N LEU A 278 -13.61 7.22 -10.47
CA LEU A 278 -12.83 6.87 -11.67
C LEU A 278 -13.69 6.53 -12.89
N ASP A 279 -14.90 6.08 -12.68
CA ASP A 279 -15.90 5.71 -13.69
C ASP A 279 -16.91 6.82 -13.99
N ASP A 280 -16.74 8.00 -13.39
CA ASP A 280 -17.61 9.17 -13.59
C ASP A 280 -16.76 10.40 -13.96
N PRO A 281 -16.60 10.70 -15.26
CA PRO A 281 -15.87 11.88 -15.73
C PRO A 281 -16.38 13.20 -15.14
N ALA A 282 -17.68 13.34 -14.92
CA ALA A 282 -18.25 14.57 -14.35
C ALA A 282 -17.79 14.78 -12.89
N SER A 283 -17.62 13.70 -12.13
CA SER A 283 -17.07 13.75 -10.77
C SER A 283 -15.61 14.25 -10.78
N ILE A 284 -14.82 13.82 -11.76
CA ILE A 284 -13.42 14.25 -11.91
C ILE A 284 -13.36 15.73 -12.33
N GLU A 285 -14.18 16.13 -13.30
CA GLU A 285 -14.28 17.54 -13.73
C GLU A 285 -14.69 18.45 -12.59
N ALA A 286 -15.66 18.05 -11.78
CA ALA A 286 -16.10 18.81 -10.61
C ALA A 286 -14.98 18.99 -9.57
N ALA A 287 -14.21 17.93 -9.28
CA ALA A 287 -13.06 18.03 -8.37
C ALA A 287 -11.97 18.96 -8.92
N LEU A 288 -11.66 18.85 -10.21
CA LEU A 288 -10.68 19.72 -10.87
C LEU A 288 -11.13 21.19 -10.92
N ALA A 289 -12.42 21.45 -11.15
CA ALA A 289 -12.99 22.79 -11.14
C ALA A 289 -12.83 23.45 -9.76
N ARG A 290 -13.06 22.73 -8.67
CA ARG A 290 -12.82 23.21 -7.31
C ARG A 290 -11.36 23.54 -7.08
N ILE A 291 -10.45 22.66 -7.51
CA ILE A 291 -9.00 22.91 -7.39
C ILE A 291 -8.63 24.16 -8.18
N SER A 292 -9.10 24.30 -9.43
CA SER A 292 -8.84 25.46 -10.28
C SER A 292 -9.39 26.77 -9.70
N ALA A 293 -10.50 26.70 -8.97
CA ALA A 293 -11.09 27.84 -8.27
C ALA A 293 -10.40 28.20 -6.94
N GLY A 294 -9.40 27.39 -6.52
CA GLY A 294 -8.76 27.56 -5.21
C GLY A 294 -9.63 27.12 -4.04
N GLU A 295 -10.71 26.40 -4.27
CA GLU A 295 -11.62 25.87 -3.26
C GLU A 295 -11.06 24.59 -2.62
N LEU A 296 -9.87 24.74 -2.00
CA LEU A 296 -9.19 23.62 -1.36
C LEU A 296 -9.69 23.42 0.08
N PRO A 297 -9.91 22.15 0.50
CA PRO A 297 -10.24 21.87 1.89
C PRO A 297 -9.07 22.24 2.81
N PRO A 298 -9.34 22.66 4.06
CA PRO A 298 -8.29 22.93 5.02
C PRO A 298 -7.51 21.64 5.34
N PRO A 299 -6.25 21.76 5.77
CA PRO A 299 -5.47 20.62 6.24
C PRO A 299 -6.17 19.89 7.39
N VAL A 300 -6.10 18.57 7.40
CA VAL A 300 -6.59 17.76 8.53
C VAL A 300 -5.87 18.20 9.81
N PRO A 301 -6.61 18.45 10.91
CA PRO A 301 -6.01 18.80 12.19
C PRO A 301 -4.99 17.77 12.65
N THR A 302 -3.88 18.23 13.23
CA THR A 302 -2.77 17.35 13.66
C THR A 302 -3.23 16.33 14.71
N GLU A 303 -4.15 16.72 15.59
CA GLU A 303 -4.70 15.86 16.63
C GLU A 303 -5.46 14.65 16.05
N GLN A 304 -6.11 14.82 14.90
CA GLN A 304 -6.79 13.72 14.21
C GLN A 304 -5.80 12.80 13.49
N LEU A 305 -4.62 13.30 13.14
CA LEU A 305 -3.55 12.50 12.52
C LEU A 305 -2.66 11.80 13.53
N ALA A 306 -2.63 12.26 14.79
CA ALA A 306 -1.77 11.70 15.84
C ALA A 306 -1.85 10.18 15.99
N PRO A 307 -3.04 9.50 15.85
CA PRO A 307 -3.11 8.04 15.90
C PRO A 307 -2.32 7.31 14.80
N TYR A 308 -1.93 8.01 13.73
CA TYR A 308 -1.18 7.47 12.59
C TYR A 308 0.30 7.84 12.61
N GLU A 309 0.80 8.45 13.68
CA GLU A 309 2.23 8.68 13.87
C GLU A 309 2.96 7.36 14.08
N ARG A 310 4.04 7.11 13.32
CA ARG A 310 4.80 5.84 13.40
C ARG A 310 5.28 5.48 14.81
N PRO A 311 5.76 6.41 15.67
CA PRO A 311 6.08 6.06 17.05
C PRO A 311 4.90 5.47 17.82
N ARG A 312 3.69 6.05 17.70
CA ARG A 312 2.49 5.53 18.36
C ARG A 312 2.06 4.16 17.83
N LEU A 313 2.20 3.96 16.51
CA LEU A 313 1.92 2.65 15.91
C LEU A 313 2.95 1.59 16.38
N ALA A 314 4.21 1.99 16.54
CA ALA A 314 5.24 1.11 17.11
C ALA A 314 4.96 0.76 18.57
N GLU A 315 4.49 1.71 19.38
CA GLU A 315 4.02 1.46 20.76
C GLU A 315 2.86 0.45 20.78
N ARG A 316 1.84 0.62 19.93
CA ARG A 316 0.72 -0.33 19.80
C ARG A 316 1.19 -1.73 19.42
N LEU A 317 2.18 -1.83 18.53
CA LEU A 317 2.79 -3.11 18.17
C LEU A 317 3.58 -3.72 19.33
N ALA A 318 4.33 -2.91 20.07
CA ALA A 318 5.06 -3.35 21.25
C ALA A 318 4.10 -3.89 22.32
N ASP A 319 3.05 -3.14 22.66
CA ASP A 319 2.01 -3.56 23.61
C ASP A 319 1.35 -4.88 23.19
N LEU A 320 1.09 -5.06 21.89
CA LEU A 320 0.59 -6.32 21.37
C LEU A 320 1.57 -7.47 21.60
N LEU A 321 2.85 -7.26 21.31
CA LEU A 321 3.90 -8.29 21.49
C LEU A 321 4.11 -8.62 22.96
N ASP A 322 4.19 -7.62 23.85
CA ASP A 322 4.36 -7.79 25.28
C ASP A 322 3.19 -8.56 25.93
N GLY A 323 1.98 -8.34 25.41
CA GLY A 323 0.79 -9.09 25.86
C GLY A 323 0.71 -10.56 25.40
N LEU A 324 1.69 -11.04 24.61
CA LEU A 324 1.76 -12.42 24.12
C LEU A 324 2.88 -13.24 24.77
N VAL A 325 3.78 -12.60 25.45
CA VAL A 325 4.93 -13.17 26.18
C VAL A 325 4.60 -13.17 27.68
#